data_3606b2b3cd93cfdd5d0aaf7b0c69b531
#
_entry.id   3606b2b3cd93cfdd5d0aaf7b0c69b531
#
_cell.length_a   1.000
_cell.length_b   1.000
_cell.length_c   1.000
_cell.angle_alpha   90.00
_cell.angle_beta   90.00
_cell.angle_gamma   90.00
#
_symmetry.space_group_name_H-M   'P 1'
#
loop_
_entity.id
_entity.type
_entity.pdbx_description
1 polymer ?
#
loop_
_entity_poly.entity_id
_entity_poly.type
_entity_poly.pdbx_seq_one_letter_code
_entity_poly.pdbx_strand_id
1 'polypeptide(L)'
;MSLNRRQFLWLSGLSACSVIGWDIKKRFLTTSETSHQEIPLTDHAIAAVPSPQPLFRFITIGDTGTGETGQYDVANAMFRYYQNNPFQVVTLLGDNIYTNGEIEKINAVFEKPYQPLLKENVKFYACLGNHDIRTENGDRQVTYPLFNMKGRYYSFQYDPVEFFVLDANQNADWENQMPWLENQLQKSQSPWKIVYSHFPIYSSGLYGVNEELINRLTPLFKKYKVQLYMNGHEHDYERTKPIEGTTYLTTGIGGAPIRSVGRSEWTATSASTLGFTAIEIYADHLIIRAIDPEDQVFDEGMIKLHESL
;
A
#
# COMPACT_ATOMS: atom_id res chain seq x y z
N MET A 1 -41.93 23.73 28.40
CA MET A 1 -41.10 24.38 29.40
C MET A 1 -39.69 24.27 28.90
N SER A 2 -39.19 25.18 28.17
CA SER A 2 -38.75 26.57 28.36
C SER A 2 -37.44 26.67 29.12
N LEU A 3 -36.47 27.21 28.36
CA LEU A 3 -35.45 28.20 28.78
C LEU A 3 -34.15 27.59 29.39
N ASN A 4 -32.95 28.12 29.17
CA ASN A 4 -32.52 29.34 28.50
C ASN A 4 -30.99 29.34 28.29
N ARG A 5 -30.57 30.05 27.25
CA ARG A 5 -29.28 30.64 26.94
C ARG A 5 -28.65 31.35 28.12
N ARG A 6 -27.28 31.39 28.17
CA ARG A 6 -26.53 32.63 28.44
C ARG A 6 -25.10 32.57 27.90
N GLN A 7 -24.85 33.49 27.02
CA GLN A 7 -23.56 34.05 26.59
C GLN A 7 -22.84 34.69 27.79
N PHE A 8 -21.51 34.65 27.75
CA PHE A 8 -20.72 35.74 28.40
C PHE A 8 -19.55 36.16 27.52
N LEU A 9 -19.52 37.48 27.37
CA LEU A 9 -18.63 38.27 26.53
C LEU A 9 -17.31 38.61 27.27
N TRP A 10 -16.25 38.75 26.50
CA TRP A 10 -15.17 39.76 26.52
C TRP A 10 -14.70 40.39 27.83
N LEU A 11 -13.39 40.38 28.02
CA LEU A 11 -12.69 41.63 28.46
C LEU A 11 -11.21 41.58 27.99
N SER A 12 -10.92 42.60 27.22
CA SER A 12 -9.61 43.08 26.80
C SER A 12 -8.89 43.77 27.95
N GLY A 13 -7.55 43.68 28.00
CA GLY A 13 -6.73 44.41 28.93
C GLY A 13 -5.35 44.73 28.34
N LEU A 14 -5.24 45.87 27.70
CA LEU A 14 -3.98 46.56 27.38
C LEU A 14 -3.33 47.06 28.67
N SER A 15 -2.03 46.94 28.81
CA SER A 15 -1.21 47.82 29.66
C SER A 15 0.16 48.03 29.02
N ALA A 16 0.44 49.30 28.79
CA ALA A 16 1.71 49.84 28.31
C ALA A 16 2.56 50.35 29.48
N CYS A 17 3.80 50.76 29.16
CA CYS A 17 4.79 51.53 29.94
C CYS A 17 5.77 50.66 30.75
N SER A 18 7.05 50.88 30.75
CA SER A 18 7.81 52.13 30.56
C SER A 18 9.30 51.86 30.30
N VAL A 19 9.88 52.77 29.55
CA VAL A 19 11.32 52.98 29.30
C VAL A 19 12.00 53.46 30.59
N ILE A 20 13.16 52.86 30.94
CA ILE A 20 14.19 53.54 31.75
C ILE A 20 15.54 53.21 31.10
N GLY A 21 16.11 54.29 30.57
CA GLY A 21 17.49 54.30 30.11
C GLY A 21 18.46 54.49 31.29
N TRP A 22 19.62 53.90 31.15
CA TRP A 22 20.79 54.37 31.91
C TRP A 22 22.04 54.28 31.05
N ASP A 23 22.60 55.48 30.82
CA ASP A 23 23.91 55.79 30.28
C ASP A 23 24.99 55.40 31.29
N ILE A 24 26.03 54.66 30.92
CA ILE A 24 27.30 54.64 31.63
C ILE A 24 28.46 54.70 30.63
N LYS A 25 29.26 55.70 30.83
CA LYS A 25 30.41 56.22 30.13
C LYS A 25 31.50 55.20 29.77
N LYS A 26 32.08 55.53 28.60
CA LYS A 26 33.39 55.18 28.05
C LYS A 26 34.50 54.92 29.07
N ARG A 27 35.24 53.83 28.84
CA ARG A 27 36.66 53.75 29.17
C ARG A 27 37.41 53.14 27.97
N PHE A 28 38.38 53.91 27.48
CA PHE A 28 39.32 53.54 26.45
C PHE A 28 40.21 52.37 26.94
N LEU A 29 40.36 51.37 26.12
CA LEU A 29 41.54 50.50 26.11
C LEU A 29 41.81 50.14 24.65
N THR A 30 43.00 50.47 24.21
CA THR A 30 43.63 50.14 22.96
C THR A 30 43.76 48.61 22.79
N THR A 31 43.28 48.10 21.69
CA THR A 31 43.60 46.74 21.28
C THR A 31 44.13 46.72 19.87
N SER A 32 45.17 45.96 19.74
CA SER A 32 45.91 45.62 18.52
C SER A 32 45.00 45.11 17.40
N GLU A 33 45.20 45.64 16.21
CA GLU A 33 44.64 45.12 14.98
C GLU A 33 45.23 43.74 14.70
N THR A 34 44.40 42.70 14.91
CA THR A 34 44.62 41.40 14.26
C THR A 34 43.77 41.41 13.00
N SER A 35 44.46 41.44 11.85
CA SER A 35 43.85 41.23 10.54
C SER A 35 43.21 39.83 10.47
N HIS A 36 41.91 39.73 10.63
CA HIS A 36 41.17 38.52 10.24
C HIS A 36 41.09 38.53 8.71
N GLN A 37 41.91 37.67 8.07
CA GLN A 37 41.68 37.27 6.69
C GLN A 37 40.34 36.53 6.65
N GLU A 38 39.30 37.13 6.06
CA GLU A 38 38.09 36.45 5.67
C GLU A 38 38.43 35.39 4.62
N ILE A 39 38.40 34.14 5.02
CA ILE A 39 38.42 33.01 4.05
C ILE A 39 37.07 33.06 3.34
N PRO A 40 37.02 33.19 2.00
CA PRO A 40 35.74 33.15 1.31
C PRO A 40 35.16 31.77 1.55
N LEU A 41 33.98 31.71 2.16
CA LEU A 41 33.13 30.52 2.18
C LEU A 41 32.73 30.25 0.72
N THR A 42 33.52 29.41 0.04
CA THR A 42 33.07 28.84 -1.22
C THR A 42 31.83 28.04 -0.90
N ASP A 43 30.70 28.51 -1.36
CA ASP A 43 29.43 27.82 -1.38
C ASP A 43 29.56 26.56 -2.23
N HIS A 44 30.17 25.53 -1.66
CA HIS A 44 30.07 24.20 -2.23
C HIS A 44 28.63 23.77 -1.95
N ALA A 45 27.74 24.07 -2.90
CA ALA A 45 26.44 23.40 -2.97
C ALA A 45 26.73 21.90 -2.86
N ILE A 46 26.48 21.33 -1.71
CA ILE A 46 26.50 19.88 -1.52
C ILE A 46 25.41 19.39 -2.49
N ALA A 47 25.82 18.86 -3.63
CA ALA A 47 24.92 18.22 -4.56
C ALA A 47 24.11 17.22 -3.74
N ALA A 48 22.79 17.40 -3.68
CA ALA A 48 21.90 16.47 -2.99
C ALA A 48 22.21 15.08 -3.57
N VAL A 49 22.65 14.15 -2.71
CA VAL A 49 22.84 12.76 -3.12
C VAL A 49 21.46 12.29 -3.56
N PRO A 50 21.27 11.88 -4.82
CA PRO A 50 19.97 11.42 -5.27
C PRO A 50 19.52 10.29 -4.35
N SER A 51 18.30 10.37 -3.82
CA SER A 51 17.72 9.25 -3.10
C SER A 51 17.80 8.00 -3.98
N PRO A 52 18.18 6.84 -3.44
CA PRO A 52 18.30 5.64 -4.25
C PRO A 52 16.96 5.36 -4.93
N GLN A 53 16.99 5.13 -6.24
CA GLN A 53 15.78 4.75 -6.97
C GLN A 53 15.43 3.30 -6.61
N PRO A 54 14.14 2.94 -6.50
CA PRO A 54 13.73 1.57 -6.28
C PRO A 54 14.15 0.69 -7.46
N LEU A 55 14.57 -0.53 -7.18
CA LEU A 55 14.90 -1.55 -8.18
C LEU A 55 13.66 -1.97 -8.96
N PHE A 56 12.51 -2.00 -8.28
CA PHE A 56 11.22 -2.34 -8.86
C PHE A 56 10.10 -1.61 -8.12
N ARG A 57 9.06 -1.20 -8.85
CA ARG A 57 7.84 -0.59 -8.26
C ARG A 57 6.62 -1.26 -8.85
N PHE A 58 5.64 -1.55 -8.00
CA PHE A 58 4.34 -2.05 -8.43
C PHE A 58 3.21 -1.48 -7.56
N ILE A 59 2.00 -1.56 -8.07
CA ILE A 59 0.79 -1.21 -7.33
C ILE A 59 0.05 -2.48 -6.93
N THR A 60 -0.57 -2.46 -5.76
CA THR A 60 -1.48 -3.51 -5.29
C THR A 60 -2.82 -2.90 -4.89
N ILE A 61 -3.92 -3.56 -5.27
CA ILE A 61 -5.27 -3.06 -5.08
C ILE A 61 -6.28 -4.21 -5.21
N GLY A 62 -7.29 -4.23 -4.37
CA GLY A 62 -8.40 -5.19 -4.42
C GLY A 62 -9.77 -4.53 -4.53
N ASP A 63 -10.79 -5.33 -4.77
CA ASP A 63 -12.20 -4.92 -4.70
C ASP A 63 -12.53 -3.74 -5.64
N THR A 64 -12.03 -3.83 -6.85
CA THR A 64 -12.05 -2.74 -7.82
C THR A 64 -13.27 -2.73 -8.73
N GLY A 65 -13.81 -3.89 -9.05
CA GLY A 65 -14.67 -4.17 -10.22
C GLY A 65 -16.08 -3.59 -10.21
N THR A 66 -16.32 -2.40 -9.68
CA THR A 66 -17.67 -1.81 -9.56
C THR A 66 -18.12 -1.07 -10.82
N GLY A 67 -17.22 -0.45 -11.55
CA GLY A 67 -17.52 0.47 -12.65
C GLY A 67 -18.11 1.82 -12.18
N GLU A 68 -18.06 2.09 -10.87
CA GLU A 68 -18.64 3.30 -10.27
C GLU A 68 -17.58 4.41 -10.07
N THR A 69 -18.03 5.59 -9.67
CA THR A 69 -17.18 6.78 -9.50
C THR A 69 -15.95 6.51 -8.63
N GLY A 70 -16.12 5.82 -7.49
CA GLY A 70 -15.00 5.52 -6.58
C GLY A 70 -13.87 4.75 -7.24
N GLN A 71 -14.18 3.77 -8.10
CA GLN A 71 -13.17 3.06 -8.87
C GLN A 71 -12.45 3.98 -9.87
N TYR A 72 -13.18 4.86 -10.55
CA TYR A 72 -12.56 5.82 -11.48
C TYR A 72 -11.67 6.84 -10.76
N ASP A 73 -12.08 7.31 -9.58
CA ASP A 73 -11.29 8.24 -8.78
C ASP A 73 -9.95 7.61 -8.38
N VAL A 74 -9.99 6.37 -7.90
CA VAL A 74 -8.78 5.60 -7.58
C VAL A 74 -7.92 5.34 -8.82
N ALA A 75 -8.51 4.90 -9.94
CA ALA A 75 -7.78 4.63 -11.18
C ALA A 75 -7.10 5.90 -11.73
N ASN A 76 -7.77 7.06 -11.64
CA ASN A 76 -7.20 8.35 -12.01
C ASN A 76 -6.03 8.74 -11.10
N ALA A 77 -6.14 8.52 -9.78
CA ALA A 77 -5.05 8.75 -8.84
C ALA A 77 -3.85 7.83 -9.14
N MET A 78 -4.09 6.55 -9.43
CA MET A 78 -3.05 5.62 -9.87
C MET A 78 -2.32 6.12 -11.14
N PHE A 79 -3.03 6.69 -12.10
CA PHE A 79 -2.41 7.23 -13.31
C PHE A 79 -1.62 8.51 -13.03
N ARG A 80 -2.12 9.43 -12.18
CA ARG A 80 -1.34 10.60 -11.73
C ARG A 80 -0.05 10.17 -11.00
N TYR A 81 -0.15 9.15 -10.15
CA TYR A 81 1.02 8.58 -9.48
C TYR A 81 2.02 8.01 -10.48
N TYR A 82 1.54 7.26 -11.50
CA TYR A 82 2.37 6.69 -12.57
C TYR A 82 3.20 7.76 -13.30
N GLN A 83 2.62 8.92 -13.59
CA GLN A 83 3.30 9.98 -14.32
C GLN A 83 4.57 10.48 -13.63
N ASN A 84 4.62 10.42 -12.30
CA ASN A 84 5.77 10.84 -11.50
C ASN A 84 6.60 9.65 -10.99
N ASN A 85 5.99 8.50 -10.86
CA ASN A 85 6.54 7.28 -10.27
C ASN A 85 6.20 6.06 -11.15
N PRO A 86 6.81 5.92 -12.34
CA PRO A 86 6.47 4.83 -13.26
C PRO A 86 6.57 3.45 -12.61
N PHE A 87 5.61 2.59 -12.92
CA PHE A 87 5.55 1.19 -12.49
C PHE A 87 5.13 0.29 -13.65
N GLN A 88 5.49 -0.98 -13.60
CA GLN A 88 5.23 -1.93 -14.67
C GLN A 88 4.09 -2.89 -14.36
N VAL A 89 3.74 -3.05 -13.08
CA VAL A 89 2.84 -4.10 -12.61
C VAL A 89 1.79 -3.51 -11.66
N VAL A 90 0.57 -4.01 -11.82
CA VAL A 90 -0.52 -3.91 -10.84
C VAL A 90 -0.94 -5.32 -10.46
N THR A 91 -0.99 -5.62 -9.15
CA THR A 91 -1.61 -6.84 -8.64
C THR A 91 -3.06 -6.55 -8.26
N LEU A 92 -4.00 -7.30 -8.86
CA LEU A 92 -5.42 -7.24 -8.54
C LEU A 92 -5.75 -8.35 -7.53
N LEU A 93 -6.21 -7.95 -6.35
CA LEU A 93 -6.41 -8.84 -5.22
C LEU A 93 -7.82 -9.45 -5.16
N GLY A 94 -8.44 -9.67 -6.33
CA GLY A 94 -9.77 -10.27 -6.44
C GLY A 94 -10.91 -9.27 -6.34
N ASP A 95 -12.12 -9.80 -6.53
CA ASP A 95 -13.34 -9.03 -6.76
C ASP A 95 -13.15 -8.03 -7.91
N ASN A 96 -12.68 -8.60 -9.03
CA ASN A 96 -12.35 -7.88 -10.25
C ASN A 96 -13.60 -7.44 -11.01
N ILE A 97 -14.75 -8.11 -10.80
CA ILE A 97 -16.03 -7.83 -11.48
C ILE A 97 -17.21 -8.01 -10.51
N TYR A 98 -17.77 -6.91 -10.04
CA TYR A 98 -18.99 -6.92 -9.24
C TYR A 98 -20.25 -7.00 -10.13
N THR A 99 -21.39 -7.58 -9.68
CA THR A 99 -21.58 -8.24 -8.38
C THR A 99 -21.34 -9.76 -8.50
N ASN A 100 -21.38 -10.31 -9.72
CA ASN A 100 -21.39 -11.76 -9.95
C ASN A 100 -20.26 -12.28 -10.87
N GLY A 101 -19.25 -11.47 -11.15
CA GLY A 101 -18.08 -11.91 -11.93
C GLY A 101 -18.32 -12.04 -13.44
N GLU A 102 -19.39 -11.43 -13.98
CA GLU A 102 -19.76 -11.57 -15.42
C GLU A 102 -18.73 -10.90 -16.32
N ILE A 103 -17.99 -11.68 -17.10
CA ILE A 103 -16.90 -11.19 -17.98
C ILE A 103 -17.38 -10.17 -19.02
N GLU A 104 -18.67 -10.18 -19.37
CA GLU A 104 -19.28 -9.22 -20.28
C GLU A 104 -19.19 -7.77 -19.78
N LYS A 105 -19.00 -7.59 -18.49
CA LYS A 105 -18.83 -6.26 -17.86
C LYS A 105 -17.38 -5.75 -17.92
N ILE A 106 -16.42 -6.58 -18.32
CA ILE A 106 -14.97 -6.33 -18.22
C ILE A 106 -14.56 -4.96 -18.79
N ASN A 107 -15.16 -4.57 -19.92
CA ASN A 107 -14.86 -3.27 -20.51
C ASN A 107 -15.26 -2.11 -19.60
N ALA A 108 -16.40 -2.19 -18.92
CA ALA A 108 -16.91 -1.13 -18.07
C ALA A 108 -16.16 -1.05 -16.72
N VAL A 109 -15.78 -2.21 -16.16
CA VAL A 109 -15.24 -2.29 -14.80
C VAL A 109 -13.72 -2.46 -14.75
N PHE A 110 -13.06 -2.68 -15.89
CA PHE A 110 -11.61 -2.83 -15.95
C PHE A 110 -10.98 -2.04 -17.11
N GLU A 111 -11.35 -2.33 -18.36
CA GLU A 111 -10.64 -1.72 -19.50
C GLU A 111 -10.77 -0.19 -19.52
N LYS A 112 -11.98 0.35 -19.29
CA LYS A 112 -12.22 1.80 -19.28
C LYS A 112 -11.55 2.50 -18.08
N PRO A 113 -11.76 2.08 -16.81
CA PRO A 113 -11.13 2.73 -15.67
C PRO A 113 -9.60 2.76 -15.78
N TYR A 114 -8.99 1.65 -16.20
CA TYR A 114 -7.53 1.53 -16.29
C TYR A 114 -6.95 1.78 -17.68
N GLN A 115 -7.74 2.30 -18.64
CA GLN A 115 -7.29 2.56 -20.01
C GLN A 115 -5.98 3.38 -20.09
N PRO A 116 -5.77 4.44 -19.28
CA PRO A 116 -4.51 5.19 -19.34
C PRO A 116 -3.30 4.31 -19.00
N LEU A 117 -3.38 3.47 -17.98
CA LEU A 117 -2.31 2.55 -17.58
C LEU A 117 -2.10 1.43 -18.60
N LEU A 118 -3.19 0.90 -19.16
CA LEU A 118 -3.12 -0.13 -20.21
C LEU A 118 -2.43 0.38 -21.48
N LYS A 119 -2.62 1.65 -21.85
CA LYS A 119 -1.91 2.30 -22.97
C LYS A 119 -0.40 2.43 -22.74
N GLU A 120 0.00 2.56 -21.48
CA GLU A 120 1.42 2.58 -21.06
C GLU A 120 2.01 1.16 -20.91
N ASN A 121 1.26 0.12 -21.34
CA ASN A 121 1.66 -1.30 -21.25
C ASN A 121 1.87 -1.81 -19.81
N VAL A 122 1.28 -1.18 -18.81
CA VAL A 122 1.26 -1.70 -17.43
C VAL A 122 0.54 -3.04 -17.42
N LYS A 123 1.13 -4.05 -16.78
CA LYS A 123 0.59 -5.42 -16.70
C LYS A 123 -0.21 -5.59 -15.43
N PHE A 124 -1.40 -6.17 -15.57
CA PHE A 124 -2.26 -6.50 -14.44
C PHE A 124 -2.21 -8.01 -14.21
N TYR A 125 -1.95 -8.43 -12.96
CA TYR A 125 -1.91 -9.83 -12.54
C TYR A 125 -2.98 -10.05 -11.48
N ALA A 126 -4.05 -10.78 -11.83
CA ALA A 126 -5.21 -10.94 -10.98
C ALA A 126 -5.20 -12.25 -10.18
N CYS A 127 -5.83 -12.24 -9.02
CA CYS A 127 -6.40 -13.43 -8.41
C CYS A 127 -7.94 -13.34 -8.45
N LEU A 128 -8.62 -14.45 -8.14
CA LEU A 128 -10.08 -14.48 -8.07
C LEU A 128 -10.58 -14.17 -6.66
N GLY A 129 -11.58 -13.29 -6.58
CA GLY A 129 -12.37 -13.05 -5.36
C GLY A 129 -13.67 -13.85 -5.34
N ASN A 130 -14.43 -13.71 -4.24
CA ASN A 130 -15.67 -14.46 -4.07
C ASN A 130 -16.82 -13.97 -4.97
N HIS A 131 -16.75 -12.73 -5.46
CA HIS A 131 -17.68 -12.25 -6.47
C HIS A 131 -17.33 -12.78 -7.85
N ASP A 132 -16.05 -12.94 -8.16
CA ASP A 132 -15.58 -13.40 -9.46
C ASP A 132 -16.02 -14.84 -9.79
N ILE A 133 -16.08 -15.71 -8.76
CA ILE A 133 -16.44 -17.13 -8.96
C ILE A 133 -17.95 -17.41 -9.07
N ARG A 134 -18.80 -16.39 -8.90
CA ARG A 134 -20.27 -16.55 -8.94
C ARG A 134 -20.78 -16.90 -10.34
N THR A 135 -20.11 -16.42 -11.39
CA THR A 135 -20.43 -16.75 -12.78
C THR A 135 -19.36 -17.67 -13.34
N GLU A 136 -19.78 -18.85 -13.82
CA GLU A 136 -18.91 -19.84 -14.46
C GLU A 136 -17.62 -20.09 -13.68
N ASN A 137 -17.72 -20.07 -12.34
CA ASN A 137 -16.60 -20.32 -11.44
C ASN A 137 -15.38 -19.38 -11.66
N GLY A 138 -15.55 -18.25 -12.35
CA GLY A 138 -14.47 -17.33 -12.69
C GLY A 138 -13.58 -17.77 -13.86
N ASP A 139 -13.88 -18.89 -14.51
CA ASP A 139 -12.99 -19.50 -15.52
C ASP A 139 -12.75 -18.57 -16.72
N ARG A 140 -13.73 -17.76 -17.09
CA ARG A 140 -13.57 -16.74 -18.14
C ARG A 140 -12.65 -15.60 -17.74
N GLN A 141 -12.57 -15.28 -16.47
CA GLN A 141 -11.60 -14.29 -15.96
C GLN A 141 -10.18 -14.88 -15.96
N VAL A 142 -10.02 -16.16 -15.59
CA VAL A 142 -8.72 -16.86 -15.65
C VAL A 142 -8.14 -16.84 -17.07
N THR A 143 -9.00 -16.93 -18.08
CA THR A 143 -8.56 -16.93 -19.49
C THR A 143 -8.53 -15.54 -20.13
N TYR A 144 -8.93 -14.49 -19.39
CA TYR A 144 -8.93 -13.13 -19.93
C TYR A 144 -7.50 -12.58 -20.07
N PRO A 145 -7.07 -12.18 -21.29
CA PRO A 145 -5.64 -11.94 -21.56
C PRO A 145 -5.01 -10.84 -20.72
N LEU A 146 -5.76 -9.78 -20.38
CA LEU A 146 -5.20 -8.64 -19.66
C LEU A 146 -5.08 -8.87 -18.14
N PHE A 147 -5.64 -9.95 -17.60
CA PHE A 147 -5.44 -10.36 -16.21
C PHE A 147 -4.17 -11.18 -16.00
N ASN A 148 -3.50 -11.58 -17.08
CA ASN A 148 -2.23 -12.33 -17.09
C ASN A 148 -2.20 -13.52 -16.12
N MET A 149 -3.36 -14.10 -15.82
CA MET A 149 -3.48 -15.31 -15.01
C MET A 149 -2.94 -16.53 -15.78
N LYS A 150 -2.15 -17.38 -15.12
CA LYS A 150 -1.65 -18.62 -15.68
C LYS A 150 -2.42 -19.85 -15.19
N GLY A 151 -3.49 -19.61 -14.48
CA GLY A 151 -4.34 -20.57 -13.79
C GLY A 151 -5.00 -19.87 -12.59
N ARG A 152 -5.72 -20.63 -11.76
CA ARG A 152 -6.35 -20.10 -10.56
C ARG A 152 -5.32 -19.80 -9.46
N TYR A 153 -4.20 -20.53 -9.48
CA TYR A 153 -3.00 -20.24 -8.70
C TYR A 153 -1.78 -20.36 -9.61
N TYR A 154 -0.81 -19.46 -9.43
CA TYR A 154 0.36 -19.36 -10.31
C TYR A 154 1.46 -18.50 -9.66
N SER A 155 2.64 -18.48 -10.29
CA SER A 155 3.70 -17.55 -9.93
C SER A 155 4.21 -16.78 -11.15
N PHE A 156 4.77 -15.61 -10.87
CA PHE A 156 5.46 -14.78 -11.85
C PHE A 156 6.57 -13.97 -11.15
N GLN A 157 7.54 -13.49 -11.93
CA GLN A 157 8.72 -12.83 -11.40
C GLN A 157 9.00 -11.52 -12.12
N TYR A 158 9.37 -10.53 -11.32
CA TYR A 158 10.01 -9.29 -11.74
C TYR A 158 11.16 -9.03 -10.76
N ASP A 159 12.40 -9.23 -11.21
CA ASP A 159 13.56 -9.06 -10.33
C ASP A 159 13.52 -7.73 -9.56
N PRO A 160 13.76 -7.76 -8.25
CA PRO A 160 14.17 -8.89 -7.40
C PRO A 160 13.02 -9.63 -6.68
N VAL A 161 11.79 -9.56 -7.20
CA VAL A 161 10.56 -10.08 -6.55
C VAL A 161 10.02 -11.29 -7.29
N GLU A 162 9.64 -12.32 -6.55
CA GLU A 162 8.77 -13.40 -7.04
C GLU A 162 7.41 -13.35 -6.33
N PHE A 163 6.36 -13.38 -7.12
CA PHE A 163 4.97 -13.34 -6.67
C PHE A 163 4.35 -14.73 -6.76
N PHE A 164 3.62 -15.11 -5.71
CA PHE A 164 2.86 -16.35 -5.62
C PHE A 164 1.40 -16.00 -5.42
N VAL A 165 0.59 -16.34 -6.40
CA VAL A 165 -0.84 -16.01 -6.46
C VAL A 165 -1.64 -17.22 -6.08
N LEU A 166 -2.57 -17.07 -5.15
CA LEU A 166 -3.38 -18.17 -4.64
C LEU A 166 -4.87 -17.95 -4.92
N ASP A 167 -5.58 -19.04 -5.12
CA ASP A 167 -7.03 -19.09 -5.00
C ASP A 167 -7.38 -19.48 -3.56
N ALA A 168 -8.01 -18.58 -2.83
CA ALA A 168 -8.46 -18.84 -1.46
C ALA A 168 -9.98 -18.91 -1.34
N ASN A 169 -10.70 -19.05 -2.46
CA ASN A 169 -12.13 -19.22 -2.48
C ASN A 169 -12.56 -20.55 -1.83
N GLN A 170 -13.84 -20.64 -1.44
CA GLN A 170 -14.40 -21.82 -0.77
C GLN A 170 -14.26 -23.13 -1.58
N ASN A 171 -14.11 -23.03 -2.89
CA ASN A 171 -13.94 -24.15 -3.82
C ASN A 171 -12.50 -24.28 -4.34
N ALA A 172 -11.55 -23.64 -3.68
CA ALA A 172 -10.14 -23.72 -4.06
C ALA A 172 -9.59 -25.15 -3.93
N ASP A 173 -8.77 -25.54 -4.90
CA ASP A 173 -8.10 -26.85 -4.93
C ASP A 173 -6.88 -26.86 -3.99
N TRP A 174 -7.15 -26.81 -2.69
CA TRP A 174 -6.09 -26.78 -1.67
C TRP A 174 -5.23 -28.05 -1.67
N GLU A 175 -5.76 -29.19 -2.12
CA GLU A 175 -5.03 -30.45 -2.17
C GLU A 175 -3.83 -30.36 -3.13
N ASN A 176 -4.01 -29.76 -4.29
CA ASN A 176 -2.93 -29.56 -5.27
C ASN A 176 -2.19 -28.24 -5.08
N GLN A 177 -2.88 -27.18 -4.64
CA GLN A 177 -2.30 -25.86 -4.49
C GLN A 177 -1.24 -25.81 -3.38
N MET A 178 -1.45 -26.47 -2.24
CA MET A 178 -0.49 -26.42 -1.12
C MET A 178 0.86 -27.07 -1.47
N PRO A 179 0.91 -28.31 -2.02
CA PRO A 179 2.19 -28.88 -2.46
C PRO A 179 2.87 -28.04 -3.55
N TRP A 180 2.07 -27.46 -4.46
CA TRP A 180 2.60 -26.56 -5.48
C TRP A 180 3.25 -25.32 -4.85
N LEU A 181 2.56 -24.64 -3.92
CA LEU A 181 3.08 -23.45 -3.25
C LEU A 181 4.38 -23.77 -2.51
N GLU A 182 4.41 -24.85 -1.73
CA GLU A 182 5.61 -25.25 -1.00
C GLU A 182 6.78 -25.49 -1.95
N ASN A 183 6.55 -26.23 -3.06
CA ASN A 183 7.58 -26.50 -4.05
C ASN A 183 8.08 -25.20 -4.75
N GLN A 184 7.19 -24.25 -5.05
CA GLN A 184 7.59 -22.97 -5.65
C GLN A 184 8.42 -22.13 -4.65
N LEU A 185 7.95 -21.99 -3.43
CA LEU A 185 8.67 -21.25 -2.38
C LEU A 185 10.05 -21.86 -2.10
N GLN A 186 10.15 -23.19 -2.10
CA GLN A 186 11.41 -23.89 -1.90
C GLN A 186 12.42 -23.65 -3.03
N LYS A 187 11.95 -23.56 -4.27
CA LYS A 187 12.79 -23.35 -5.46
C LYS A 187 13.17 -21.89 -5.68
N SER A 188 12.39 -20.97 -5.11
CA SER A 188 12.58 -19.56 -5.30
C SER A 188 13.95 -19.08 -4.81
N GLN A 189 14.69 -18.42 -5.70
CA GLN A 189 15.94 -17.74 -5.40
C GLN A 189 15.76 -16.22 -5.25
N SER A 190 14.54 -15.73 -5.44
CA SER A 190 14.24 -14.30 -5.31
C SER A 190 14.42 -13.86 -3.86
N PRO A 191 15.12 -12.74 -3.60
CA PRO A 191 15.26 -12.20 -2.25
C PRO A 191 13.89 -11.79 -1.66
N TRP A 192 13.01 -11.27 -2.49
CA TRP A 192 11.66 -10.88 -2.11
C TRP A 192 10.64 -11.91 -2.56
N LYS A 193 9.93 -12.51 -1.62
CA LYS A 193 8.82 -13.44 -1.83
C LYS A 193 7.54 -12.79 -1.34
N ILE A 194 6.63 -12.52 -2.27
CA ILE A 194 5.34 -11.89 -1.98
C ILE A 194 4.24 -12.85 -2.37
N VAL A 195 3.34 -13.13 -1.44
CA VAL A 195 2.17 -13.99 -1.69
C VAL A 195 0.92 -13.12 -1.67
N TYR A 196 -0.05 -13.38 -2.53
CA TYR A 196 -1.34 -12.74 -2.44
C TYR A 196 -2.50 -13.66 -2.84
N SER A 197 -3.63 -13.37 -2.26
CA SER A 197 -4.94 -13.91 -2.61
C SER A 197 -6.02 -12.89 -2.28
N HIS A 198 -7.29 -13.24 -2.43
CA HIS A 198 -8.37 -12.34 -2.11
C HIS A 198 -8.65 -12.22 -0.60
N PHE A 199 -8.62 -13.33 0.13
CA PHE A 199 -9.06 -13.36 1.53
C PHE A 199 -7.96 -12.97 2.52
N PRO A 200 -8.29 -12.20 3.59
CA PRO A 200 -7.36 -11.88 4.64
C PRO A 200 -7.03 -13.11 5.49
N ILE A 201 -5.80 -13.15 6.02
CA ILE A 201 -5.38 -14.09 7.06
C ILE A 201 -5.60 -13.45 8.43
N TYR A 202 -5.14 -12.22 8.60
CA TYR A 202 -5.38 -11.38 9.79
C TYR A 202 -6.13 -10.13 9.37
N SER A 203 -7.22 -9.83 10.06
CA SER A 203 -8.01 -8.62 9.82
C SER A 203 -8.62 -8.11 11.12
N SER A 204 -8.65 -6.79 11.27
CA SER A 204 -9.41 -6.07 12.28
C SER A 204 -10.73 -5.52 11.72
N GLY A 205 -11.07 -5.88 10.49
CA GLY A 205 -12.30 -5.53 9.78
C GLY A 205 -13.48 -6.45 10.10
N LEU A 206 -14.44 -6.49 9.18
CA LEU A 206 -15.73 -7.16 9.38
C LEU A 206 -15.62 -8.68 9.56
N TYR A 207 -14.73 -9.33 8.80
CA TYR A 207 -14.61 -10.81 8.78
C TYR A 207 -13.61 -11.36 9.80
N GLY A 208 -12.73 -10.50 10.33
CA GLY A 208 -11.78 -10.88 11.37
C GLY A 208 -10.69 -11.85 10.91
N VAL A 209 -10.23 -12.67 11.84
CA VAL A 209 -9.13 -13.62 11.61
C VAL A 209 -9.62 -14.86 10.90
N ASN A 210 -8.87 -15.36 9.92
CA ASN A 210 -9.14 -16.60 9.21
C ASN A 210 -8.23 -17.73 9.71
N GLU A 211 -8.72 -18.49 10.70
CA GLU A 211 -7.98 -19.59 11.34
C GLU A 211 -7.60 -20.70 10.34
N GLU A 212 -8.42 -20.95 9.31
CA GLU A 212 -8.09 -21.95 8.29
C GLU A 212 -6.86 -21.51 7.48
N LEU A 213 -6.82 -20.26 7.02
CA LEU A 213 -5.68 -19.73 6.28
C LEU A 213 -4.44 -19.57 7.17
N ILE A 214 -4.60 -19.23 8.45
CA ILE A 214 -3.48 -19.24 9.40
C ILE A 214 -2.84 -20.63 9.41
N ASN A 215 -3.63 -21.66 9.70
CA ASN A 215 -3.12 -23.02 9.82
C ASN A 215 -2.50 -23.57 8.51
N ARG A 216 -3.01 -23.14 7.35
CA ARG A 216 -2.51 -23.59 6.06
C ARG A 216 -1.25 -22.86 5.61
N LEU A 217 -1.21 -21.54 5.72
CA LEU A 217 -0.24 -20.69 5.02
C LEU A 217 0.89 -20.19 5.90
N THR A 218 0.61 -19.80 7.14
CA THR A 218 1.63 -19.12 7.97
C THR A 218 2.84 -20.01 8.28
N PRO A 219 2.71 -21.35 8.46
CA PRO A 219 3.87 -22.21 8.64
C PRO A 219 4.82 -22.21 7.43
N LEU A 220 4.26 -22.16 6.21
CA LEU A 220 5.07 -22.05 4.99
C LEU A 220 5.70 -20.67 4.86
N PHE A 221 4.97 -19.60 5.17
CA PHE A 221 5.48 -18.24 5.10
C PHE A 221 6.68 -18.06 6.04
N LYS A 222 6.57 -18.55 7.26
CA LYS A 222 7.68 -18.55 8.23
C LYS A 222 8.87 -19.39 7.73
N LYS A 223 8.62 -20.62 7.27
CA LYS A 223 9.66 -21.55 6.80
C LYS A 223 10.45 -20.98 5.61
N TYR A 224 9.76 -20.38 4.65
CA TYR A 224 10.37 -19.89 3.42
C TYR A 224 10.62 -18.38 3.39
N LYS A 225 10.45 -17.71 4.53
CA LYS A 225 10.70 -16.27 4.72
C LYS A 225 9.92 -15.41 3.72
N VAL A 226 8.61 -15.62 3.62
CA VAL A 226 7.71 -14.72 2.88
C VAL A 226 7.63 -13.39 3.63
N GLN A 227 7.97 -12.27 2.98
CA GLN A 227 8.02 -10.98 3.64
C GLN A 227 6.67 -10.27 3.68
N LEU A 228 5.84 -10.48 2.65
CA LEU A 228 4.57 -9.77 2.50
C LEU A 228 3.48 -10.71 1.99
N TYR A 229 2.33 -10.69 2.66
CA TYR A 229 1.08 -11.26 2.16
C TYR A 229 0.09 -10.12 1.92
N MET A 230 -0.57 -10.09 0.74
CA MET A 230 -1.49 -9.04 0.34
C MET A 230 -2.87 -9.63 0.04
N ASN A 231 -3.92 -8.91 0.42
CA ASN A 231 -5.31 -9.32 0.18
C ASN A 231 -6.26 -8.14 0.00
N GLY A 232 -7.45 -8.44 -0.60
CA GLY A 232 -8.64 -7.61 -0.62
C GLY A 232 -9.69 -8.10 0.36
N HIS A 233 -10.94 -8.24 -0.11
CA HIS A 233 -12.10 -8.78 0.58
C HIS A 233 -12.66 -7.90 1.70
N GLU A 234 -11.82 -7.42 2.59
CA GLU A 234 -12.18 -6.33 3.49
C GLU A 234 -12.08 -5.03 2.70
N HIS A 235 -13.20 -4.30 2.65
CA HIS A 235 -13.22 -3.03 1.92
C HIS A 235 -12.67 -1.91 2.81
N ASP A 236 -11.43 -2.11 3.26
CA ASP A 236 -10.67 -1.21 4.11
C ASP A 236 -9.16 -1.37 3.84
N TYR A 237 -8.39 -0.61 4.57
CA TYR A 237 -6.94 -0.73 4.60
C TYR A 237 -6.47 -1.15 5.98
N GLU A 238 -5.67 -2.21 6.06
CA GLU A 238 -4.94 -2.56 7.27
C GLU A 238 -3.55 -3.10 6.92
N ARG A 239 -2.51 -2.53 7.55
CA ARG A 239 -1.17 -3.08 7.55
C ARG A 239 -0.82 -3.56 8.96
N THR A 240 -0.35 -4.78 9.06
CA THR A 240 0.08 -5.34 10.34
C THR A 240 1.54 -5.00 10.65
N LYS A 241 1.92 -5.07 11.93
CA LYS A 241 3.29 -5.35 12.32
C LYS A 241 3.66 -6.74 11.79
N PRO A 242 4.96 -7.07 11.64
CA PRO A 242 5.34 -8.42 11.25
C PRO A 242 4.82 -9.47 12.26
N ILE A 243 4.14 -10.48 11.76
CA ILE A 243 3.70 -11.65 12.52
C ILE A 243 4.53 -12.83 12.04
N GLU A 244 5.36 -13.40 12.89
CA GLU A 244 6.31 -14.47 12.54
C GLU A 244 7.20 -14.16 11.30
N GLY A 245 7.51 -12.88 11.09
CA GLY A 245 8.36 -12.42 10.00
C GLY A 245 7.63 -12.01 8.73
N THR A 246 6.33 -12.22 8.63
CA THR A 246 5.49 -11.79 7.50
C THR A 246 4.65 -10.56 7.89
N THR A 247 4.62 -9.54 7.04
CA THR A 247 3.65 -8.44 7.13
C THR A 247 2.42 -8.80 6.31
N TYR A 248 1.24 -8.55 6.87
CA TYR A 248 -0.06 -8.77 6.21
C TYR A 248 -0.64 -7.41 5.84
N LEU A 249 -1.07 -7.28 4.59
CA LEU A 249 -1.56 -6.05 4.01
C LEU A 249 -2.93 -6.27 3.35
N THR A 250 -3.96 -5.76 4.00
CA THR A 250 -5.28 -5.61 3.40
C THR A 250 -5.34 -4.28 2.64
N THR A 251 -5.74 -4.32 1.38
CA THR A 251 -5.91 -3.13 0.53
C THR A 251 -7.10 -3.32 -0.43
N GLY A 252 -8.27 -3.65 0.14
CA GLY A 252 -9.55 -3.80 -0.58
C GLY A 252 -10.25 -2.45 -0.80
N ILE A 253 -9.48 -1.42 -1.12
CA ILE A 253 -9.91 -0.02 -1.15
C ILE A 253 -10.08 0.52 -2.58
N GLY A 254 -10.18 -0.37 -3.58
CA GLY A 254 -10.09 -0.04 -5.00
C GLY A 254 -11.35 0.52 -5.66
N GLY A 255 -12.47 0.59 -4.96
CA GLY A 255 -13.71 1.12 -5.57
C GLY A 255 -14.99 0.56 -4.98
N ALA A 256 -14.95 -0.57 -4.28
CA ALA A 256 -16.12 -1.08 -3.55
C ALA A 256 -16.47 -0.18 -2.35
N PRO A 257 -17.75 -0.22 -1.88
CA PRO A 257 -18.16 0.59 -0.73
C PRO A 257 -17.30 0.31 0.51
N ILE A 258 -16.66 1.35 1.03
CA ILE A 258 -15.75 1.26 2.18
C ILE A 258 -16.48 0.82 3.44
N ARG A 259 -15.81 -0.01 4.23
CA ARG A 259 -16.26 -0.49 5.55
C ARG A 259 -15.39 0.09 6.66
N SER A 260 -15.94 0.09 7.87
CA SER A 260 -15.17 0.49 9.05
C SER A 260 -14.18 -0.61 9.43
N VAL A 261 -12.96 -0.23 9.76
CA VAL A 261 -11.92 -1.12 10.28
C VAL A 261 -11.54 -0.74 11.71
N GLY A 262 -11.33 -1.73 12.55
CA GLY A 262 -10.84 -1.57 13.91
C GLY A 262 -9.31 -1.56 14.00
N ARG A 263 -8.81 -1.91 15.18
CA ARG A 263 -7.39 -2.12 15.46
C ARG A 263 -7.24 -3.28 16.44
N SER A 264 -6.40 -4.22 16.10
CA SER A 264 -5.98 -5.33 16.96
C SER A 264 -4.54 -5.11 17.44
N GLU A 265 -4.02 -5.98 18.27
CA GLU A 265 -2.65 -5.87 18.80
C GLU A 265 -1.58 -5.91 17.71
N TRP A 266 -1.87 -6.60 16.60
CA TRP A 266 -0.98 -6.67 15.43
C TRP A 266 -1.08 -5.48 14.50
N THR A 267 -2.12 -4.63 14.57
CA THR A 267 -2.32 -3.51 13.64
C THR A 267 -1.20 -2.48 13.78
N ALA A 268 -0.50 -2.19 12.68
CA ALA A 268 0.39 -1.04 12.58
C ALA A 268 -0.40 0.20 12.17
N THR A 269 -1.14 0.11 11.05
CA THR A 269 -2.01 1.19 10.55
C THR A 269 -3.29 0.60 9.99
N SER A 270 -4.43 1.29 10.18
CA SER A 270 -5.70 0.96 9.54
C SER A 270 -6.44 2.23 9.13
N ALA A 271 -7.17 2.18 8.01
CA ALA A 271 -7.96 3.29 7.49
C ALA A 271 -9.21 2.80 6.74
N SER A 272 -10.27 3.59 6.81
CA SER A 272 -11.53 3.37 6.09
C SER A 272 -11.66 4.45 5.02
N THR A 273 -10.93 4.29 3.91
CA THR A 273 -10.90 5.22 2.78
C THR A 273 -10.66 4.49 1.48
N LEU A 274 -11.07 5.06 0.35
CA LEU A 274 -10.68 4.58 -0.97
C LEU A 274 -9.20 4.87 -1.23
N GLY A 275 -8.58 4.12 -2.13
CA GLY A 275 -7.20 4.34 -2.52
C GLY A 275 -6.54 3.14 -3.19
N PHE A 276 -5.23 3.18 -3.24
CA PHE A 276 -4.37 2.10 -3.73
C PHE A 276 -3.07 2.07 -2.92
N THR A 277 -2.33 0.98 -3.03
CA THR A 277 -1.04 0.86 -2.34
C THR A 277 0.10 0.71 -3.34
N ALA A 278 1.08 1.60 -3.26
CA ALA A 278 2.33 1.53 -4.00
C ALA A 278 3.40 0.82 -3.17
N ILE A 279 4.10 -0.13 -3.79
CA ILE A 279 5.19 -0.87 -3.19
C ILE A 279 6.48 -0.56 -3.96
N GLU A 280 7.50 -0.11 -3.27
CA GLU A 280 8.82 0.19 -3.82
C GLU A 280 9.85 -0.77 -3.24
N ILE A 281 10.52 -1.50 -4.10
CA ILE A 281 11.50 -2.53 -3.73
C ILE A 281 12.91 -1.98 -3.88
N TYR A 282 13.67 -2.07 -2.82
CA TYR A 282 15.09 -1.77 -2.76
C TYR A 282 15.89 -3.04 -2.47
N ALA A 283 17.23 -2.94 -2.46
CA ALA A 283 18.07 -4.10 -2.26
C ALA A 283 17.91 -4.76 -0.88
N ASP A 284 17.69 -3.95 0.17
CA ASP A 284 17.67 -4.37 1.56
C ASP A 284 16.35 -4.10 2.28
N HIS A 285 15.43 -3.36 1.65
CA HIS A 285 14.11 -3.05 2.20
C HIS A 285 13.08 -2.84 1.10
N LEU A 286 11.80 -2.86 1.47
CA LEU A 286 10.70 -2.36 0.66
C LEU A 286 9.92 -1.29 1.42
N ILE A 287 9.33 -0.37 0.67
CA ILE A 287 8.47 0.69 1.21
C ILE A 287 7.04 0.45 0.71
N ILE A 288 6.09 0.55 1.62
CA ILE A 288 4.65 0.50 1.38
C ILE A 288 4.12 1.91 1.52
N ARG A 289 3.41 2.45 0.51
CA ARG A 289 2.68 3.71 0.59
C ARG A 289 1.24 3.50 0.18
N ALA A 290 0.31 3.76 1.11
CA ALA A 290 -1.11 3.79 0.81
C ALA A 290 -1.53 5.23 0.49
N ILE A 291 -2.22 5.41 -0.64
CA ILE A 291 -2.49 6.70 -1.26
C ILE A 291 -3.99 6.78 -1.58
N ASP A 292 -4.63 7.86 -1.15
CA ASP A 292 -6.04 8.12 -1.43
C ASP A 292 -6.30 8.76 -2.81
N PRO A 293 -7.56 8.94 -3.22
CA PRO A 293 -7.88 9.56 -4.51
C PRO A 293 -7.43 11.03 -4.64
N GLU A 294 -7.16 11.72 -3.53
CA GLU A 294 -6.66 13.09 -3.46
C GLU A 294 -5.12 13.15 -3.44
N ASP A 295 -4.45 12.04 -3.76
CA ASP A 295 -2.98 11.89 -3.80
C ASP A 295 -2.30 12.06 -2.42
N GLN A 296 -3.05 11.90 -1.30
CA GLN A 296 -2.49 11.96 0.04
C GLN A 296 -1.99 10.58 0.48
N VAL A 297 -0.75 10.54 0.96
CA VAL A 297 -0.20 9.33 1.59
C VAL A 297 -0.75 9.23 3.02
N PHE A 298 -1.60 8.25 3.30
CA PHE A 298 -2.20 8.05 4.62
C PHE A 298 -1.52 6.95 5.45
N ASP A 299 -0.68 6.10 4.81
CA ASP A 299 0.23 5.19 5.49
C ASP A 299 1.55 5.08 4.75
N GLU A 300 2.65 5.04 5.51
CA GLU A 300 3.97 4.66 5.03
C GLU A 300 4.59 3.62 5.97
N GLY A 301 4.98 2.50 5.41
CA GLY A 301 5.61 1.41 6.14
C GLY A 301 6.86 0.88 5.44
N MET A 302 7.77 0.31 6.23
CA MET A 302 8.99 -0.32 5.71
C MET A 302 9.08 -1.76 6.20
N ILE A 303 9.45 -2.67 5.29
CA ILE A 303 9.83 -4.04 5.61
C ILE A 303 11.31 -4.21 5.23
N LYS A 304 12.14 -4.63 6.18
CA LYS A 304 13.54 -4.96 5.91
C LYS A 304 13.66 -6.38 5.37
N LEU A 305 14.55 -6.56 4.42
CA LEU A 305 14.94 -7.90 4.00
C LEU A 305 15.66 -8.57 5.18
N HIS A 306 15.24 -9.79 5.53
CA HIS A 306 15.93 -10.54 6.56
C HIS A 306 17.36 -10.87 6.10
N GLU A 307 18.36 -10.46 6.86
CA GLU A 307 19.73 -10.88 6.61
C GLU A 307 19.79 -12.41 6.62
N SER A 308 20.42 -12.97 5.60
CA SER A 308 20.72 -14.40 5.57
C SER A 308 21.76 -14.66 6.66
N LEU A 309 21.35 -15.35 7.73
CA LEU A 309 22.28 -15.85 8.75
C LEU A 309 23.19 -16.92 8.14
#